data_0f0a1f1699d6e56a767758a7cc966100
#
_entry.id   0f0a1f1699d6e56a767758a7cc966100
#
_cell.length_a   1.000
_cell.length_b   1.000
_cell.length_c   1.000
_cell.angle_alpha   90.00
_cell.angle_beta   90.00
_cell.angle_gamma   90.00
#
_symmetry.space_group_name_H-M   'P 1'
#
loop_
_entity.id
_entity.type
_entity.pdbx_description
1 polymer ?
#
loop_
_entity_poly.entity_id
_entity_poly.type
_entity_poly.pdbx_seq_one_letter_code
_entity_poly.pdbx_strand_id
1 'polypeptide(L)' 'MKKYELPVGFAMALAMNEAAMAKFEKMNESEKEAVIKRTHNINSKNEMRMIVDSLLK' A
#
# COMPACT_ATOMS: atom_id res chain seq x y z
N MET A 1 -0.47 -18.36 -2.82
CA MET A 1 -1.75 -17.95 -2.25
C MET A 1 -1.60 -16.75 -1.37
N LYS A 2 -2.44 -15.78 -1.52
CA LYS A 2 -2.31 -14.56 -0.74
C LYS A 2 -2.98 -14.71 0.60
N LYS A 3 -2.34 -14.17 1.62
CA LYS A 3 -2.92 -14.16 2.95
C LYS A 3 -3.86 -12.99 3.14
N TYR A 4 -3.78 -12.02 2.27
CA TYR A 4 -4.56 -10.80 2.37
C TYR A 4 -4.80 -10.27 0.97
N GLU A 5 -5.79 -9.42 0.86
CA GLU A 5 -6.14 -8.81 -0.41
C GLU A 5 -5.85 -7.33 -0.37
N LEU A 6 -5.27 -6.83 -1.44
CA LEU A 6 -5.00 -5.41 -1.57
C LEU A 6 -6.26 -4.69 -2.01
N PRO A 7 -6.62 -3.59 -1.35
CA PRO A 7 -7.68 -2.75 -1.87
C PRO A 7 -7.33 -2.26 -3.27
N VAL A 8 -8.34 -2.18 -4.14
CA VAL A 8 -8.10 -1.77 -5.52
C VAL A 8 -7.43 -0.40 -5.58
N GLY A 9 -7.89 0.54 -4.77
CA GLY A 9 -7.30 1.88 -4.76
C GLY A 9 -5.83 1.87 -4.39
N PHE A 10 -5.48 1.06 -3.42
CA PHE A 10 -4.09 0.97 -3.01
C PHE A 10 -3.24 0.32 -4.09
N ALA A 11 -3.74 -0.75 -4.69
CA ALA A 11 -3.01 -1.42 -5.75
C ALA A 11 -2.77 -0.49 -6.93
N MET A 12 -3.78 0.32 -7.29
CA MET A 12 -3.61 1.26 -8.39
C MET A 12 -2.61 2.35 -8.04
N ALA A 13 -2.65 2.83 -6.80
CA ALA A 13 -1.71 3.86 -6.39
C ALA A 13 -0.28 3.35 -6.43
N LEU A 14 -0.07 2.09 -6.01
CA LEU A 14 1.25 1.48 -6.10
C LEU A 14 1.69 1.34 -7.55
N ALA A 15 0.76 0.94 -8.42
CA ALA A 15 1.10 0.76 -9.83
C ALA A 15 1.53 2.06 -10.47
N MET A 16 1.04 3.19 -9.96
CA MET A 16 1.40 4.49 -10.50
C MET A 16 2.69 5.04 -9.88
N ASN A 17 3.24 4.34 -8.91
CA ASN A 17 4.44 4.80 -8.23
C ASN A 17 5.40 3.62 -8.08
N GLU A 18 6.27 3.48 -9.06
CA GLU A 18 7.16 2.31 -9.12
C GLU A 18 8.08 2.24 -7.90
N ALA A 19 8.55 3.38 -7.41
CA ALA A 19 9.43 3.38 -6.26
C ALA A 19 8.71 2.84 -5.02
N ALA A 20 7.47 3.26 -4.83
CA ALA A 20 6.69 2.79 -3.70
C ALA A 20 6.37 1.31 -3.84
N MET A 21 6.07 0.87 -5.06
CA MET A 21 5.80 -0.53 -5.30
C MET A 21 7.01 -1.39 -4.94
N ALA A 22 8.19 -0.97 -5.37
CA ALA A 22 9.40 -1.70 -5.07
C ALA A 22 9.66 -1.75 -3.57
N LYS A 23 9.42 -0.63 -2.89
CA LYS A 23 9.61 -0.57 -1.45
C LYS A 23 8.64 -1.51 -0.74
N PHE A 24 7.39 -1.50 -1.18
CA PHE A 24 6.37 -2.36 -0.59
C PHE A 24 6.75 -3.84 -0.75
N GLU A 25 7.26 -4.21 -1.91
CA GLU A 25 7.61 -5.60 -2.15
C GLU A 25 8.76 -6.08 -1.27
N LYS A 26 9.60 -5.15 -0.84
CA LYS A 26 10.71 -5.52 0.02
C LYS A 26 10.34 -5.63 1.49
N MET A 27 9.15 -5.20 1.83
CA MET A 27 8.70 -5.26 3.22
C MET A 27 8.37 -6.69 3.61
N ASN A 28 8.55 -7.00 4.89
CA ASN A 28 8.15 -8.33 5.35
C ASN A 28 6.64 -8.40 5.49
N GLU A 29 6.13 -9.60 5.77
CA GLU A 29 4.68 -9.80 5.81
C GLU A 29 4.00 -8.97 6.90
N SER A 30 4.64 -8.85 8.05
CA SER A 30 4.07 -8.05 9.13
C SER A 30 3.88 -6.60 8.71
N GLU A 31 4.90 -6.06 8.06
CA GLU A 31 4.84 -4.69 7.62
C GLU A 31 3.80 -4.50 6.53
N LYS A 32 3.74 -5.44 5.60
CA LYS A 32 2.74 -5.37 4.55
C LYS A 32 1.34 -5.40 5.11
N GLU A 33 1.10 -6.28 6.08
CA GLU A 33 -0.22 -6.37 6.69
C GLU A 33 -0.59 -5.08 7.40
N ALA A 34 0.37 -4.46 8.08
CA ALA A 34 0.09 -3.22 8.78
C ALA A 34 -0.33 -2.13 7.80
N VAL A 35 0.38 -2.05 6.67
CA VAL A 35 0.03 -1.06 5.65
C VAL A 35 -1.35 -1.34 5.07
N ILE A 36 -1.63 -2.60 4.77
CA ILE A 36 -2.90 -2.97 4.19
C ILE A 36 -4.05 -2.67 5.13
N LYS A 37 -3.86 -2.94 6.42
CA LYS A 37 -4.90 -2.61 7.39
C LYS A 37 -5.18 -1.12 7.42
N ARG A 38 -4.15 -0.31 7.29
CA ARG A 38 -4.34 1.14 7.24
C ARG A 38 -5.16 1.54 6.02
N THR A 39 -4.91 0.89 4.89
CA THR A 39 -5.63 1.24 3.66
C THR A 39 -7.09 0.84 3.72
N HIS A 40 -7.42 -0.18 4.50
CA HIS A 40 -8.82 -0.59 4.63
C HIS A 40 -9.69 0.45 5.33
N ASN A 41 -9.07 1.34 6.08
CA ASN A 41 -9.80 2.39 6.80
C ASN A 41 -9.88 3.68 6.02
N ILE A 42 -9.39 3.67 4.78
CA ILE A 42 -9.29 4.89 4.00
C ILE A 42 -10.25 4.84 2.83
N ASN A 43 -11.03 5.91 2.68
CA ASN A 43 -11.99 6.02 1.60
C ASN A 43 -11.63 7.10 0.58
N SER A 44 -10.52 7.78 0.79
CA SER A 44 -10.14 8.92 -0.01
C SER A 44 -8.91 8.60 -0.85
N LYS A 45 -8.94 8.98 -2.12
CA LYS A 45 -7.79 8.78 -2.99
C LYS A 45 -6.58 9.55 -2.49
N ASN A 46 -6.81 10.76 -1.97
CA ASN A 46 -5.70 11.55 -1.47
C ASN A 46 -5.03 10.88 -0.29
N GLU A 47 -5.80 10.34 0.62
CA GLU A 47 -5.23 9.65 1.76
C GLU A 47 -4.51 8.39 1.35
N MET A 48 -5.04 7.70 0.35
CA MET A 48 -4.38 6.51 -0.16
C MET A 48 -3.00 6.86 -0.73
N ARG A 49 -2.92 7.96 -1.46
CA ARG A 49 -1.65 8.40 -2.02
C ARG A 49 -0.68 8.81 -0.92
N MET A 50 -1.19 9.37 0.17
CA MET A 50 -0.33 9.72 1.28
C MET A 50 0.29 8.49 1.91
N ILE A 51 -0.47 7.40 2.01
CA ILE A 51 0.09 6.17 2.53
C ILE A 51 1.17 5.65 1.61
N VAL A 52 0.90 5.66 0.30
CA VAL A 52 1.89 5.22 -0.67
C VAL A 52 3.15 6.07 -0.58
N ASP A 53 2.99 7.39 -0.47
CA ASP A 53 4.15 8.27 -0.34
C ASP A 53 4.93 7.97 0.93
N SER A 54 4.25 7.61 1.99
CA SER A 54 4.93 7.35 3.26
C SER A 54 5.83 6.13 3.18
N LEU A 55 5.58 5.24 2.23
CA LEU A 55 6.43 4.08 2.05
C LEU A 55 7.83 4.48 1.58
N LEU A 56 7.96 5.65 0.99
CA LEU A 56 9.23 6.11 0.44
C LEU A 56 10.08 6.85 1.46
N LYS A 57 9.59 7.06 2.67
CA LYS A 57 10.33 7.82 3.68
C LYS A 57 11.07 6.95 4.68
#